data_d029bddcae268524d80aa7c390b03ed2
#
_entry.id   d029bddcae268524d80aa7c390b03ed2
#
_cell.length_a   1.000
_cell.length_b   1.000
_cell.length_c   1.000
_cell.angle_alpha   90.00
_cell.angle_beta   90.00
_cell.angle_gamma   90.00
#
_symmetry.space_group_name_H-M   'P 1'
#
loop_
_entity.id
_entity.type
_entity.pdbx_description
1 polymer ?
#
loop_
_entity_poly.entity_id
_entity_poly.type
_entity_poly.pdbx_seq_one_letter_code
_entity_poly.pdbx_strand_id
1 'polypeptide(L)'
;AGTAEFAGYDDAIHPKRIDYLYRMLENIYPSLYSQLEEGEGKIWHGFRPMSADGLPFIGTTKIEGLFVNCGQGHLGWTLAMGSAALLADQLQFKDSEIDRNPYLASRSL
;
A
#
# COMPACT_ATOMS: atom_id res chain seq x y z
N ALA A 1 5.20 -5.12 10.40
CA ALA A 1 4.79 -3.79 10.00
C ALA A 1 3.91 -3.20 11.09
N GLY A 2 4.05 -1.93 11.36
CA GLY A 2 3.66 -1.36 12.57
C GLY A 2 2.64 -0.24 12.47
N THR A 3 3.06 1.00 12.66
CA THR A 3 2.18 2.16 12.72
C THR A 3 1.98 2.80 11.35
N ALA A 4 0.85 3.50 11.17
CA ALA A 4 0.60 4.37 10.02
C ALA A 4 0.31 5.79 10.54
N GLU A 5 0.78 6.79 9.82
CA GLU A 5 0.67 8.19 10.19
C GLU A 5 0.20 9.04 9.01
N PHE A 6 -0.62 10.05 9.30
CA PHE A 6 -1.04 11.08 8.34
C PHE A 6 -0.16 12.31 8.54
N ALA A 7 1.11 12.20 8.14
CA ALA A 7 2.14 13.21 8.36
C ALA A 7 2.63 13.88 7.06
N GLY A 8 1.86 13.77 5.98
CA GLY A 8 2.26 14.29 4.66
C GLY A 8 3.50 13.57 4.16
N TYR A 9 4.54 14.33 3.82
CA TYR A 9 5.83 13.80 3.34
C TYR A 9 6.93 13.86 4.41
N ASP A 10 6.55 13.86 5.69
CA ASP A 10 7.51 13.72 6.78
C ASP A 10 8.10 12.30 6.75
N ASP A 11 9.42 12.21 6.60
CA ASP A 11 10.17 10.95 6.54
C ASP A 11 10.92 10.63 7.83
N ALA A 12 10.66 11.39 8.89
CA ALA A 12 11.29 11.18 10.19
C ALA A 12 10.82 9.87 10.85
N ILE A 13 11.77 9.11 11.37
CA ILE A 13 11.48 7.94 12.19
C ILE A 13 11.35 8.40 13.64
N HIS A 14 10.13 8.33 14.18
CA HIS A 14 9.84 8.74 15.54
C HIS A 14 10.15 7.62 16.55
N PRO A 15 11.11 7.82 17.49
CA PRO A 15 11.49 6.77 18.45
C PRO A 15 10.32 6.16 19.22
N LYS A 16 9.34 6.98 19.62
CA LYS A 16 8.13 6.49 20.33
C LYS A 16 7.33 5.44 19.52
N ARG A 17 7.37 5.52 18.19
CA ARG A 17 6.70 4.54 17.34
C ARG A 17 7.46 3.21 17.31
N ILE A 18 8.76 3.30 17.33
CA ILE A 18 9.63 2.13 17.41
C ILE A 18 9.49 1.45 18.77
N ASP A 19 9.51 2.21 19.87
CA ASP A 19 9.25 1.69 21.22
C ASP A 19 7.90 0.96 21.31
N TYR A 20 6.88 1.52 20.66
CA TYR A 20 5.57 0.86 20.60
C TYR A 20 5.63 -0.51 19.91
N LEU A 21 6.38 -0.63 18.82
CA LEU A 21 6.54 -1.91 18.10
C LEU A 21 7.27 -2.95 18.95
N TYR A 22 8.31 -2.56 19.66
CA TYR A 22 9.01 -3.46 20.58
C TYR A 22 8.11 -3.92 21.74
N ARG A 23 7.33 -3.02 22.32
CA ARG A 23 6.33 -3.39 23.35
C ARG A 23 5.25 -4.32 22.82
N MET A 24 4.78 -4.10 21.60
CA MET A 24 3.84 -5.04 20.95
C MET A 24 4.47 -6.42 20.79
N LEU A 25 5.73 -6.48 20.32
CA LEU A 25 6.44 -7.73 20.15
C LEU A 25 6.61 -8.46 21.48
N GLU A 26 7.02 -7.75 22.53
CA GLU A 26 7.16 -8.28 23.88
C GLU A 26 5.84 -8.87 24.41
N ASN A 27 4.72 -8.14 24.21
CA ASN A 27 3.41 -8.57 24.69
C ASN A 27 2.86 -9.79 23.93
N ILE A 28 3.07 -9.86 22.61
CA ILE A 28 2.48 -10.91 21.77
C ILE A 28 3.41 -12.14 21.68
N TYR A 29 4.72 -11.90 21.61
CA TYR A 29 5.74 -12.92 21.42
C TYR A 29 6.91 -12.75 22.40
N PRO A 30 6.68 -12.90 23.72
CA PRO A 30 7.72 -12.64 24.73
C PRO A 30 8.97 -13.51 24.56
N SER A 31 8.80 -14.77 24.15
CA SER A 31 9.94 -15.66 23.91
C SER A 31 10.80 -15.24 22.71
N LEU A 32 10.22 -14.59 21.70
CA LEU A 32 10.95 -14.04 20.58
C LEU A 32 11.64 -12.73 20.99
N TYR A 33 10.91 -11.88 21.71
CA TYR A 33 11.46 -10.62 22.21
C TYR A 33 12.69 -10.83 23.09
N SER A 34 12.68 -11.83 23.98
CA SER A 34 13.81 -12.15 24.87
C SER A 34 15.06 -12.67 24.14
N GLN A 35 14.94 -13.05 22.87
CA GLN A 35 16.06 -13.51 22.04
C GLN A 35 16.67 -12.38 21.20
N LEU A 36 16.01 -11.22 21.14
CA LEU A 36 16.56 -10.07 20.41
C LEU A 36 17.72 -9.46 21.19
N GLU A 37 18.84 -9.25 20.51
CA GLU A 37 19.93 -8.45 21.04
C GLU A 37 19.58 -6.97 20.99
N GLU A 38 20.20 -6.15 21.86
CA GLU A 38 19.97 -4.72 21.86
C GLU A 38 20.39 -4.09 20.52
N GLY A 39 19.46 -3.40 19.87
CA GLY A 39 19.65 -2.80 18.55
C GLY A 39 19.44 -3.75 17.37
N GLU A 40 19.07 -5.01 17.63
CA GLU A 40 18.70 -5.93 16.58
C GLU A 40 17.34 -5.56 15.99
N GLY A 41 17.29 -5.45 14.68
CA GLY A 41 16.10 -5.08 13.95
C GLY A 41 16.35 -3.93 12.98
N LYS A 42 16.00 -4.14 11.72
CA LYS A 42 16.11 -3.09 10.71
C LYS A 42 14.88 -2.18 10.78
N ILE A 43 15.07 -0.98 11.25
CA ILE A 43 14.04 0.06 11.26
C ILE A 43 13.95 0.66 9.85
N TRP A 44 12.71 0.79 9.34
CA TRP A 44 12.45 1.43 8.07
C TRP A 44 11.07 2.08 8.06
N HIS A 45 10.86 3.02 7.19
CA HIS A 45 9.56 3.62 6.87
C HIS A 45 9.39 3.69 5.36
N GLY A 46 8.18 4.02 4.90
CA GLY A 46 7.88 4.25 3.50
C GLY A 46 6.53 4.93 3.34
N PHE A 47 6.40 5.73 2.28
CA PHE A 47 5.15 6.38 1.95
C PHE A 47 4.17 5.38 1.34
N ARG A 48 2.96 5.40 1.86
CA ARG A 48 1.88 4.55 1.37
C ARG A 48 1.15 5.26 0.24
N PRO A 49 1.04 4.65 -0.96
CA PRO A 49 0.39 5.28 -2.12
C PRO A 49 -1.13 5.24 -1.94
N MET A 50 -1.68 6.19 -1.18
CA MET A 50 -3.11 6.32 -0.92
C MET A 50 -3.76 7.22 -1.96
N SER A 51 -4.88 6.78 -2.55
CA SER A 51 -5.81 7.65 -3.26
C SER A 51 -6.76 8.35 -2.27
N ALA A 52 -7.39 9.43 -2.68
CA ALA A 52 -8.26 10.20 -1.78
C ALA A 52 -9.56 9.43 -1.41
N ASP A 53 -10.05 8.58 -2.31
CA ASP A 53 -11.24 7.75 -2.11
C ASP A 53 -10.94 6.32 -1.64
N GLY A 54 -9.66 5.97 -1.47
CA GLY A 54 -9.21 4.65 -1.06
C GLY A 54 -9.23 3.58 -2.17
N LEU A 55 -9.69 3.91 -3.39
CA LEU A 55 -9.68 2.99 -4.52
C LEU A 55 -8.43 3.18 -5.37
N PRO A 56 -7.81 2.12 -5.89
CA PRO A 56 -6.66 2.25 -6.78
C PRO A 56 -7.05 2.89 -8.12
N PHE A 57 -6.06 3.42 -8.82
CA PHE A 57 -6.18 3.82 -10.21
C PHE A 57 -5.66 2.71 -11.11
N ILE A 58 -6.53 2.16 -11.97
CA ILE A 58 -6.18 1.02 -12.84
C ILE A 58 -6.72 1.28 -14.25
N GLY A 59 -5.84 1.27 -15.24
CA GLY A 59 -6.22 1.32 -16.64
C GLY A 59 -5.75 2.55 -17.38
N THR A 60 -6.54 3.00 -18.34
CA THR A 60 -6.22 4.10 -19.26
C THR A 60 -6.15 5.45 -18.56
N THR A 61 -5.30 6.32 -19.09
CA THR A 61 -5.23 7.73 -18.70
C THR A 61 -5.76 8.63 -19.85
N LYS A 62 -5.70 9.94 -19.64
CA LYS A 62 -6.00 10.92 -20.71
C LYS A 62 -4.91 10.98 -21.79
N ILE A 63 -3.77 10.35 -21.55
CA ILE A 63 -2.64 10.30 -22.50
C ILE A 63 -2.74 8.95 -23.23
N GLU A 64 -2.80 9.03 -24.55
CA GLU A 64 -2.86 7.84 -25.39
C GLU A 64 -1.65 6.93 -25.14
N GLY A 65 -1.90 5.63 -24.99
CA GLY A 65 -0.87 4.62 -24.72
C GLY A 65 -0.33 4.58 -23.29
N LEU A 66 -0.75 5.51 -22.43
CA LEU A 66 -0.34 5.52 -21.02
C LEU A 66 -1.40 4.88 -20.13
N PHE A 67 -0.99 3.84 -19.43
CA PHE A 67 -1.79 3.11 -18.46
C PHE A 67 -1.21 3.26 -17.06
N VAL A 68 -2.05 3.13 -16.05
CA VAL A 68 -1.65 3.19 -14.63
C VAL A 68 -2.17 1.97 -13.88
N ASN A 69 -1.41 1.54 -12.88
CA ASN A 69 -1.85 0.60 -11.86
C ASN A 69 -1.19 1.01 -10.54
N CYS A 70 -1.83 1.90 -9.77
CA CYS A 70 -1.26 2.51 -8.58
C CYS A 70 -2.33 2.90 -7.56
N GLY A 71 -1.91 3.37 -6.39
CA GLY A 71 -2.84 3.88 -5.37
C GLY A 71 -3.51 2.80 -4.53
N GLN A 72 -2.98 1.57 -4.47
CA GLN A 72 -3.55 0.45 -3.73
C GLN A 72 -3.49 0.60 -2.20
N GLY A 73 -2.93 1.68 -1.70
CA GLY A 73 -2.85 1.97 -0.27
C GLY A 73 -2.20 0.84 0.53
N HIS A 74 -2.86 0.41 1.58
CA HIS A 74 -2.39 -0.70 2.43
C HIS A 74 -2.78 -2.10 1.92
N LEU A 75 -3.55 -2.18 0.86
CA LEU A 75 -4.07 -3.42 0.29
C LEU A 75 -3.32 -3.89 -0.96
N GLY A 76 -2.16 -3.30 -1.27
CA GLY A 76 -1.44 -3.59 -2.51
C GLY A 76 -1.18 -5.08 -2.76
N TRP A 77 -0.78 -5.82 -1.72
CA TRP A 77 -0.61 -7.27 -1.83
C TRP A 77 -1.92 -7.98 -2.13
N THR A 78 -2.98 -7.68 -1.38
CA THR A 78 -4.30 -8.30 -1.52
C THR A 78 -4.91 -8.04 -2.88
N LEU A 79 -4.75 -6.82 -3.41
CA LEU A 79 -5.33 -6.39 -4.67
C LEU A 79 -4.46 -6.72 -5.90
N ALA A 80 -3.23 -7.22 -5.70
CA ALA A 80 -2.25 -7.38 -6.77
C ALA A 80 -2.78 -8.15 -7.97
N MET A 81 -3.36 -9.33 -7.75
CA MET A 81 -3.84 -10.19 -8.86
C MET A 81 -5.08 -9.60 -9.55
N GLY A 82 -6.05 -9.07 -8.77
CA GLY A 82 -7.25 -8.46 -9.34
C GLY A 82 -6.93 -7.20 -10.15
N SER A 83 -6.05 -6.33 -9.65
CA SER A 83 -5.64 -5.13 -10.38
C SER A 83 -4.82 -5.46 -11.63
N ALA A 84 -3.98 -6.49 -11.58
CA ALA A 84 -3.25 -6.96 -12.74
C ALA A 84 -4.18 -7.54 -13.82
N ALA A 85 -5.16 -8.36 -13.44
CA ALA A 85 -6.14 -8.92 -14.36
C ALA A 85 -6.96 -7.80 -15.03
N LEU A 86 -7.51 -6.86 -14.24
CA LEU A 86 -8.27 -5.72 -14.76
C LEU A 86 -7.45 -4.87 -15.75
N LEU A 87 -6.18 -4.63 -15.46
CA LEU A 87 -5.29 -3.90 -16.37
C LEU A 87 -5.01 -4.71 -17.63
N ALA A 88 -4.77 -6.02 -17.51
CA ALA A 88 -4.48 -6.89 -18.64
C ALA A 88 -5.66 -6.98 -19.62
N ASP A 89 -6.89 -7.04 -19.11
CA ASP A 89 -8.11 -7.02 -19.95
C ASP A 89 -8.21 -5.70 -20.74
N GLN A 90 -7.95 -4.57 -20.08
CA GLN A 90 -7.97 -3.26 -20.74
C GLN A 90 -6.88 -3.14 -21.82
N LEU A 91 -5.68 -3.66 -21.57
CA LEU A 91 -4.58 -3.68 -22.55
C LEU A 91 -4.90 -4.56 -23.77
N GLN A 92 -5.69 -5.60 -23.59
CA GLN A 92 -6.12 -6.53 -24.64
C GLN A 92 -7.46 -6.15 -25.29
N PHE A 93 -8.07 -5.02 -24.88
CA PHE A 93 -9.39 -4.58 -25.32
C PHE A 93 -10.49 -5.64 -25.09
N LYS A 94 -10.38 -6.37 -23.98
CA LYS A 94 -11.36 -7.38 -23.55
C LYS A 94 -12.33 -6.79 -22.54
N ASP A 95 -13.52 -7.37 -22.49
CA ASP A 95 -14.43 -7.14 -21.39
C ASP A 95 -13.87 -7.82 -20.13
N SER A 96 -13.95 -7.11 -19.01
CA SER A 96 -13.51 -7.62 -17.72
C SER A 96 -14.72 -8.01 -16.88
N GLU A 97 -14.56 -9.05 -16.05
CA GLU A 97 -15.56 -9.43 -15.05
C GLU A 97 -15.69 -8.37 -13.95
N ILE A 98 -14.66 -7.53 -13.79
CA ILE A 98 -14.63 -6.44 -12.82
C ILE A 98 -15.05 -5.15 -13.51
N ASP A 99 -16.04 -4.44 -12.97
CA ASP A 99 -16.38 -3.10 -13.45
C ASP A 99 -15.19 -2.16 -13.31
N ARG A 100 -14.67 -1.67 -14.43
CA ARG A 100 -13.50 -0.80 -14.49
C ARG A 100 -13.78 0.64 -14.08
N ASN A 101 -15.03 1.10 -14.16
CA ASN A 101 -15.39 2.51 -14.01
C ASN A 101 -14.93 3.13 -12.68
N PRO A 102 -15.07 2.45 -11.54
CA PRO A 102 -14.60 2.99 -10.26
C PRO A 102 -13.07 3.16 -10.18
N TYR A 103 -12.31 2.51 -11.08
CA TYR A 103 -10.85 2.48 -11.02
C TYR A 103 -10.17 3.36 -12.08
N LEU A 104 -10.92 3.98 -12.98
CA LEU A 104 -10.34 4.83 -14.03
C LEU A 104 -9.59 6.03 -13.44
N ALA A 105 -8.45 6.38 -14.05
CA ALA A 105 -7.69 7.57 -13.68
C ALA A 105 -8.45 8.88 -13.91
N SER A 106 -9.48 8.85 -14.74
CA SER A 106 -10.36 9.99 -15.07
C SER A 106 -11.58 10.11 -14.17
N ARG A 107 -11.77 9.19 -13.20
CA ARG A 107 -12.91 9.29 -12.27
C ARG A 107 -12.86 10.57 -11.44
N SER A 108 -14.01 11.08 -11.06
CA SER A 108 -14.12 12.17 -10.08
C SER A 108 -13.77 11.65 -8.70
N LEU A 109 -12.92 12.37 -7.98
CA LEU A 109 -12.56 12.14 -6.59
C LEU A 109 -13.41 13.02 -5.68
#